data_f9537444501e0f94d61813732f09df59
#
_entry.id   f9537444501e0f94d61813732f09df59
#
_cell.length_a   1.000
_cell.length_b   1.000
_cell.length_c   1.000
_cell.angle_alpha   90.00
_cell.angle_beta   90.00
_cell.angle_gamma   90.00
#
_symmetry.space_group_name_H-M   'P 1'
#
loop_
_entity.id
_entity.type
_entity.pdbx_description
1 polymer ?
#
loop_
_entity_poly.entity_id
_entity_poly.type
_entity_poly.pdbx_seq_one_letter_code
_entity_poly.pdbx_strand_id
1 'polypeptide(L)'
;MKDKKNEFAALPYPEMIKSLPEIEIPINGIRGRLLQSKTKQVVFFDIEPVGKMPDHSHCAQWGIMLAGEMELAIAGQTKIYRKGDSYFIPEGVIHSANFLSHVNVIDVFDDANRYSIKGES
;
A
#
# COMPACT_ATOMS: atom_id res chain seq x y z
N MET A 1 28.75 5.55 -14.15
CA MET A 1 27.47 4.93 -14.47
C MET A 1 26.58 4.96 -13.27
N LYS A 2 25.31 5.19 -13.49
CA LYS A 2 24.38 5.23 -12.39
C LYS A 2 24.26 3.87 -11.71
N ASP A 3 24.15 3.90 -10.40
CA ASP A 3 24.01 2.71 -9.60
C ASP A 3 22.61 2.12 -9.79
N LYS A 4 22.51 0.97 -10.41
CA LYS A 4 21.24 0.32 -10.67
C LYS A 4 20.52 -0.13 -9.40
N LYS A 5 21.29 -0.41 -8.33
CA LYS A 5 20.70 -0.74 -7.04
C LYS A 5 19.86 0.41 -6.51
N ASN A 6 20.40 1.64 -6.62
CA ASN A 6 19.67 2.81 -6.17
C ASN A 6 18.42 3.06 -7.01
N GLU A 7 18.52 2.82 -8.31
CA GLU A 7 17.36 2.99 -9.19
C GLU A 7 16.23 2.04 -8.79
N PHE A 8 16.54 0.76 -8.56
CA PHE A 8 15.53 -0.19 -8.15
C PHE A 8 14.96 0.11 -6.77
N ALA A 9 15.83 0.52 -5.84
CA ALA A 9 15.38 0.83 -4.48
C ALA A 9 14.50 2.08 -4.47
N ALA A 10 14.82 3.06 -5.32
CA ALA A 10 14.12 4.34 -5.32
C ALA A 10 12.88 4.32 -6.19
N LEU A 11 12.83 3.49 -7.24
CA LEU A 11 11.76 3.51 -8.23
C LEU A 11 11.31 2.09 -8.57
N PRO A 12 10.62 1.43 -7.65
CA PRO A 12 10.16 0.06 -7.90
C PRO A 12 9.08 -0.03 -8.98
N TYR A 13 8.40 1.09 -9.28
CA TYR A 13 7.32 1.06 -10.26
C TYR A 13 7.76 1.64 -11.60
N PRO A 14 7.57 0.88 -12.69
CA PRO A 14 7.83 1.40 -14.03
C PRO A 14 6.78 2.42 -14.46
N GLU A 15 7.04 3.10 -15.56
CA GLU A 15 6.15 4.16 -16.04
C GLU A 15 4.73 3.67 -16.26
N MET A 16 4.55 2.43 -16.73
CA MET A 16 3.22 1.87 -16.94
C MET A 16 2.38 1.82 -15.67
N ILE A 17 3.03 1.74 -14.51
CA ILE A 17 2.34 1.77 -13.21
C ILE A 17 2.18 3.22 -12.75
N LYS A 18 3.24 4.03 -12.90
CA LYS A 18 3.22 5.42 -12.44
C LYS A 18 2.23 6.28 -13.22
N SER A 19 1.82 5.84 -14.40
CA SER A 19 0.84 6.56 -15.21
C SER A 19 -0.61 6.17 -14.90
N LEU A 20 -0.82 5.20 -14.01
CA LEU A 20 -2.18 4.85 -13.58
C LEU A 20 -2.77 5.99 -12.75
N PRO A 21 -4.11 6.07 -12.67
CA PRO A 21 -4.76 7.10 -11.84
C PRO A 21 -4.31 7.06 -10.40
N GLU A 22 -4.15 8.22 -9.81
CA GLU A 22 -3.76 8.36 -8.42
C GLU A 22 -5.00 8.34 -7.52
N ILE A 23 -4.93 7.63 -6.40
CA ILE A 23 -6.05 7.57 -5.46
C ILE A 23 -6.10 8.84 -4.61
N GLU A 24 -7.30 9.16 -4.14
CA GLU A 24 -7.51 10.23 -3.17
C GLU A 24 -7.29 9.64 -1.77
N ILE A 25 -6.27 10.14 -1.07
CA ILE A 25 -6.01 9.74 0.30
C ILE A 25 -5.50 10.97 1.06
N PRO A 26 -6.20 11.39 2.14
CA PRO A 26 -5.89 12.65 2.82
C PRO A 26 -4.77 12.50 3.86
N ILE A 27 -3.71 11.80 3.52
CA ILE A 27 -2.56 11.61 4.40
C ILE A 27 -1.31 11.94 3.60
N ASN A 28 -0.58 12.96 4.04
CA ASN A 28 0.68 13.34 3.40
C ASN A 28 1.67 12.19 3.50
N GLY A 29 2.40 11.96 2.41
CA GLY A 29 3.41 10.92 2.36
C GLY A 29 2.90 9.56 1.92
N ILE A 30 1.60 9.40 1.73
CA ILE A 30 1.03 8.17 1.18
C ILE A 30 0.46 8.46 -0.19
N ARG A 31 0.94 7.74 -1.20
CA ARG A 31 0.45 7.84 -2.57
C ARG A 31 0.15 6.45 -3.08
N GLY A 32 -0.84 6.35 -3.95
CA GLY A 32 -1.17 5.08 -4.56
C GLY A 32 -1.68 5.24 -5.97
N ARG A 33 -1.39 4.26 -6.81
CA ARG A 33 -1.87 4.19 -8.19
C ARG A 33 -2.85 3.04 -8.30
N LEU A 34 -3.92 3.25 -9.04
CA LEU A 34 -5.09 2.37 -9.00
C LEU A 34 -5.31 1.60 -10.29
N LEU A 35 -5.49 0.28 -10.16
CA LEU A 35 -6.11 -0.55 -11.19
C LEU A 35 -7.51 -0.91 -10.69
N GLN A 36 -8.50 -0.60 -11.50
CA GLN A 36 -9.91 -0.75 -11.14
C GLN A 36 -10.53 -1.92 -11.89
N SER A 37 -11.19 -2.80 -11.15
CA SER A 37 -12.03 -3.83 -11.76
C SER A 37 -13.47 -3.63 -11.31
N LYS A 38 -14.37 -4.49 -11.74
CA LYS A 38 -15.78 -4.40 -11.35
C LYS A 38 -15.99 -4.66 -9.88
N THR A 39 -15.16 -5.51 -9.28
CA THR A 39 -15.37 -5.95 -7.90
C THR A 39 -14.19 -5.67 -6.99
N LYS A 40 -13.03 -5.28 -7.53
CA LYS A 40 -11.80 -5.15 -6.75
C LYS A 40 -11.00 -3.95 -7.18
N GLN A 41 -10.09 -3.56 -6.30
CA GLN A 41 -9.09 -2.53 -6.60
C GLN A 41 -7.71 -3.08 -6.28
N VAL A 42 -6.75 -2.76 -7.15
CA VAL A 42 -5.33 -3.02 -6.90
C VAL A 42 -4.65 -1.67 -6.76
N VAL A 43 -3.97 -1.45 -5.64
CA VAL A 43 -3.30 -0.18 -5.39
C VAL A 43 -1.81 -0.43 -5.23
N PHE A 44 -1.04 0.32 -6.00
CA PHE A 44 0.42 0.32 -5.94
C PHE A 44 0.84 1.48 -5.06
N PHE A 45 1.16 1.19 -3.80
CA PHE A 45 1.47 2.21 -2.80
C PHE A 45 2.93 2.60 -2.77
N ASP A 46 3.15 3.88 -2.55
CA ASP A 46 4.45 4.49 -2.28
C ASP A 46 4.28 5.31 -1.01
N ILE A 47 4.88 4.86 0.08
CA ILE A 47 4.61 5.38 1.42
C ILE A 47 5.90 5.81 2.09
N GLU A 48 5.95 7.10 2.46
CA GLU A 48 7.06 7.62 3.27
C GLU A 48 6.85 7.23 4.73
N PRO A 49 7.91 7.27 5.56
CA PRO A 49 7.76 6.92 6.97
C PRO A 49 6.99 7.99 7.73
N VAL A 50 5.68 8.01 7.56
CA VAL A 50 4.79 9.04 8.10
C VAL A 50 4.24 8.67 9.49
N GLY A 51 4.77 7.61 10.08
CA GLY A 51 4.33 7.18 11.39
C GLY A 51 3.24 6.13 11.30
N LYS A 52 2.31 6.20 12.24
CA LYS A 52 1.35 5.12 12.45
C LYS A 52 0.01 5.39 11.78
N MET A 53 -0.49 4.40 11.07
CA MET A 53 -1.86 4.36 10.61
C MET A 53 -2.68 3.71 11.75
N PRO A 54 -3.65 4.43 12.34
CA PRO A 54 -4.35 3.92 13.52
C PRO A 54 -5.26 2.73 13.21
N ASP A 55 -5.76 2.11 14.27
CA ASP A 55 -6.67 0.97 14.14
C ASP A 55 -7.86 1.33 13.26
N HIS A 56 -8.16 0.45 12.31
CA HIS A 56 -9.31 0.60 11.42
C HIS A 56 -9.67 -0.76 10.85
N SER A 57 -10.82 -0.83 10.19
CA SER A 57 -11.26 -2.04 9.51
C SER A 57 -12.01 -1.66 8.24
N HIS A 58 -12.04 -2.56 7.29
CA HIS A 58 -12.72 -2.36 6.01
C HIS A 58 -12.84 -3.71 5.30
N CYS A 59 -13.00 -3.69 3.98
CA CYS A 59 -13.07 -4.91 3.15
C CYS A 59 -11.81 -5.74 3.31
N ALA A 60 -11.86 -7.00 2.85
CA ALA A 60 -10.70 -7.88 2.86
C ALA A 60 -9.59 -7.28 2.00
N GLN A 61 -8.35 -7.53 2.40
CA GLN A 61 -7.16 -6.94 1.77
C GLN A 61 -6.03 -7.95 1.77
N TRP A 62 -5.36 -8.09 0.62
CA TRP A 62 -4.13 -8.87 0.51
C TRP A 62 -3.03 -7.96 0.00
N GLY A 63 -1.83 -8.07 0.59
CA GLY A 63 -0.72 -7.24 0.16
C GLY A 63 0.58 -7.98 0.07
N ILE A 64 1.51 -7.45 -0.74
CA ILE A 64 2.86 -7.97 -0.85
C ILE A 64 3.85 -6.82 -0.81
N MET A 65 4.87 -6.96 0.04
CA MET A 65 5.91 -5.96 0.22
C MET A 65 6.92 -6.02 -0.92
N LEU A 66 7.18 -4.87 -1.53
CA LEU A 66 8.21 -4.73 -2.56
C LEU A 66 9.48 -4.12 -2.00
N ALA A 67 9.37 -3.23 -1.02
CA ALA A 67 10.53 -2.54 -0.43
C ALA A 67 10.15 -1.98 0.92
N GLY A 68 11.16 -1.80 1.77
CA GLY A 68 10.97 -1.20 3.09
C GLY A 68 10.54 -2.15 4.16
N GLU A 69 10.23 -1.58 5.32
CA GLU A 69 9.77 -2.34 6.48
C GLU A 69 8.51 -1.73 7.04
N MET A 70 7.52 -2.56 7.29
CA MET A 70 6.24 -2.14 7.81
C MET A 70 5.84 -3.07 8.95
N GLU A 71 5.41 -2.47 10.05
CA GLU A 71 4.89 -3.22 11.17
C GLU A 71 3.37 -3.22 11.07
N LEU A 72 2.77 -4.41 10.99
CA LEU A 72 1.30 -4.54 10.97
C LEU A 72 0.84 -5.21 12.24
N ALA A 73 -0.19 -4.65 12.83
CA ALA A 73 -0.95 -5.31 13.89
C ALA A 73 -2.28 -5.76 13.27
N ILE A 74 -2.49 -7.06 13.20
CA ILE A 74 -3.71 -7.64 12.63
C ILE A 74 -4.36 -8.47 13.71
N ALA A 75 -5.61 -8.14 14.09
CA ALA A 75 -6.33 -8.83 15.15
C ALA A 75 -5.49 -8.88 16.44
N GLY A 76 -4.78 -7.80 16.74
CA GLY A 76 -3.97 -7.70 17.95
C GLY A 76 -2.60 -8.34 17.89
N GLN A 77 -2.25 -8.97 16.77
CA GLN A 77 -0.93 -9.60 16.62
C GLN A 77 -0.05 -8.75 15.72
N THR A 78 1.11 -8.37 16.24
CA THR A 78 2.04 -7.48 15.56
C THR A 78 3.17 -8.28 14.92
N LYS A 79 3.51 -7.93 13.68
CA LYS A 79 4.59 -8.55 12.94
C LYS A 79 5.22 -7.53 12.00
N ILE A 80 6.52 -7.66 11.76
CA ILE A 80 7.23 -6.82 10.79
C ILE A 80 7.28 -7.54 9.45
N TYR A 81 6.90 -6.80 8.40
CA TYR A 81 6.88 -7.32 7.03
C TYR A 81 7.94 -6.60 6.21
N ARG A 82 8.69 -7.37 5.42
CA ARG A 82 9.79 -6.90 4.59
C ARG A 82 9.60 -7.36 3.16
N LYS A 83 10.49 -6.97 2.28
CA LYS A 83 10.45 -7.33 0.87
C LYS A 83 10.17 -8.83 0.69
N GLY A 84 9.14 -9.15 -0.10
CA GLY A 84 8.76 -10.51 -0.39
C GLY A 84 7.72 -11.10 0.56
N ASP A 85 7.48 -10.45 1.70
CA ASP A 85 6.45 -10.91 2.64
C ASP A 85 5.08 -10.48 2.16
N SER A 86 4.09 -11.34 2.37
CA SER A 86 2.70 -11.03 2.06
C SER A 86 1.84 -11.17 3.31
N TYR A 87 0.65 -10.56 3.25
CA TYR A 87 -0.30 -10.63 4.36
C TYR A 87 -1.72 -10.66 3.82
N PHE A 88 -2.62 -11.18 4.64
CA PHE A 88 -4.04 -11.16 4.35
C PHE A 88 -4.79 -10.65 5.56
N ILE A 89 -5.66 -9.68 5.35
CA ILE A 89 -6.50 -9.11 6.40
C ILE A 89 -7.95 -9.42 6.02
N PRO A 90 -8.62 -10.29 6.79
CA PRO A 90 -10.03 -10.60 6.50
C PRO A 90 -10.93 -9.37 6.68
N GLU A 91 -12.08 -9.40 6.01
CA GLU A 91 -13.05 -8.32 6.12
C GLU A 91 -13.42 -8.06 7.57
N GLY A 92 -13.43 -6.78 7.96
CA GLY A 92 -13.87 -6.35 9.28
C GLY A 92 -12.85 -6.54 10.39
N VAL A 93 -11.70 -7.13 10.11
CA VAL A 93 -10.68 -7.36 11.13
C VAL A 93 -9.93 -6.06 11.40
N ILE A 94 -9.84 -5.68 12.67
CA ILE A 94 -9.14 -4.46 13.08
C ILE A 94 -7.64 -4.62 12.84
N HIS A 95 -7.04 -3.63 12.20
CA HIS A 95 -5.61 -3.62 11.92
C HIS A 95 -5.05 -2.20 11.93
N SER A 96 -3.74 -2.12 12.12
CA SER A 96 -3.00 -0.87 12.09
C SER A 96 -1.64 -1.09 11.47
N ALA A 97 -0.99 -0.01 11.06
CA ALA A 97 0.32 -0.10 10.43
C ALA A 97 1.25 0.97 10.99
N ASN A 98 2.54 0.63 11.05
CA ASN A 98 3.59 1.58 11.37
C ASN A 98 4.67 1.44 10.30
N PHE A 99 4.94 2.53 9.58
CA PHE A 99 5.89 2.51 8.47
C PHE A 99 7.27 2.86 9.00
N LEU A 100 8.11 1.84 9.12
CA LEU A 100 9.43 1.97 9.75
C LEU A 100 10.46 2.59 8.81
N SER A 101 10.18 2.57 7.52
CA SER A 101 11.02 3.15 6.47
C SER A 101 10.12 3.53 5.31
N HIS A 102 10.71 3.97 4.21
CA HIS A 102 9.97 4.14 2.95
C HIS A 102 9.46 2.76 2.52
N VAL A 103 8.19 2.65 2.21
CA VAL A 103 7.53 1.38 1.90
C VAL A 103 6.91 1.42 0.52
N ASN A 104 7.14 0.37 -0.25
CA ASN A 104 6.40 0.12 -1.48
C ASN A 104 5.70 -1.22 -1.32
N VAL A 105 4.39 -1.20 -1.47
CA VAL A 105 3.55 -2.37 -1.25
C VAL A 105 2.41 -2.36 -2.27
N ILE A 106 2.06 -3.55 -2.76
CA ILE A 106 0.91 -3.70 -3.65
C ILE A 106 -0.19 -4.34 -2.83
N ASP A 107 -1.35 -3.70 -2.79
CA ASP A 107 -2.52 -4.21 -2.07
C ASP A 107 -3.68 -4.46 -3.00
N VAL A 108 -4.34 -5.60 -2.81
CA VAL A 108 -5.59 -5.93 -3.49
C VAL A 108 -6.71 -5.79 -2.48
N PHE A 109 -7.70 -4.96 -2.79
CA PHE A 109 -8.88 -4.73 -1.95
C PHE A 109 -10.08 -5.41 -2.56
N ASP A 110 -10.81 -6.15 -1.75
CA ASP A 110 -12.01 -6.86 -2.21
C ASP A 110 -13.22 -5.92 -2.16
N ASP A 111 -13.08 -4.78 -2.82
CA ASP A 111 -14.12 -3.75 -2.88
C ASP A 111 -13.77 -2.81 -4.04
N ALA A 112 -14.67 -2.64 -4.96
CA ALA A 112 -14.45 -1.76 -6.12
C ALA A 112 -14.48 -0.28 -5.74
N ASN A 113 -14.87 0.05 -4.53
CA ASN A 113 -15.06 1.43 -4.09
C ASN A 113 -14.25 1.80 -2.85
N ARG A 114 -13.20 1.05 -2.55
CA ARG A 114 -12.36 1.33 -1.38
C ARG A 114 -11.74 2.73 -1.45
N TYR A 115 -11.27 3.12 -2.63
CA TYR A 115 -10.67 4.43 -2.86
C TYR A 115 -11.31 5.12 -4.06
N SER A 116 -11.38 6.44 -4.00
CA SER A 116 -11.75 7.28 -5.14
C SER A 116 -10.49 7.74 -5.86
N ILE A 117 -10.64 8.12 -7.11
CA ILE A 117 -9.54 8.69 -7.90
C ILE A 117 -9.39 10.16 -7.52
N LYS A 118 -8.15 10.59 -7.33
CA LYS A 118 -7.83 11.95 -6.96
C LYS A 118 -8.36 12.93 -8.01
N GLY A 119 -9.03 13.99 -7.56
CA GLY A 119 -9.58 15.00 -8.44
C GLY A 119 -10.94 14.67 -9.02
N GLU A 120 -11.48 13.48 -8.77
CA GLU A 120 -12.84 13.10 -9.17
C GLU A 120 -13.75 13.16 -7.95
N SER A 121 -14.89 13.76 -8.12
CA SER A 121 -15.86 13.87 -7.02
C SER A 121 -17.05 12.97 -7.23
#